data_fe53ebeebbe7485bda586e85108138b9
#
_entry.id   fe53ebeebbe7485bda586e85108138b9
#
_cell.length_a   1.000
_cell.length_b   1.000
_cell.length_c   1.000
_cell.angle_alpha   90.00
_cell.angle_beta   90.00
_cell.angle_gamma   90.00
#
_symmetry.space_group_name_H-M   'P 1'
#
loop_
_entity.id
_entity.type
_entity.pdbx_description
1 polymer ?
#
loop_
_entity_poly.entity_id
_entity_poly.type
_entity_poly.pdbx_seq_one_letter_code
_entity_poly.pdbx_strand_id
1 'polypeptide(L)'
;LGAGVFFVWTPAFQLAGEWMLLSLAIAAVVATLNGLVTTQLAMNQPVSGGIYSYGRHYRGPLVGFMAGWFFLTGKTGSAAAIALIAATYLVPDYANIVAAGLIAVFTAVVISGIRTTATISVVIATVVIVGLLALALPSLPQAAGLSSQTAPGLGVLTAAGLMFFAFAGYARMATLGEEVRDPRRTLPRAIVGALAIVLVVYAVVGVALLPKFQASGAPDAPLEALVGSGNAVLVTGLAVVACLGSLLAILAGLSRTGLQMARHRDIPGLLSRISEGTKGPLAAEITVGLVAIVLVLTTDPLWLVGLSSTGVLAYYAIGHYSALAQPASERFLPVAVPVIGLVLCGLLVATLPLASLLAGLAWSAAGVAWFVFTRRGRRQVSSEF
;
A
#
# COMPACT_ATOMS: atom_id res chain seq x y z
N LEU A 1 3.50 8.15 4.50
CA LEU A 1 2.32 8.87 4.98
C LEU A 1 1.41 9.17 3.79
N GLY A 2 0.16 8.78 3.86
CA GLY A 2 -0.85 8.94 2.80
C GLY A 2 -2.25 8.79 3.37
N ALA A 3 -3.22 8.40 2.52
CA ALA A 3 -4.63 8.27 2.88
C ALA A 3 -4.92 7.36 4.09
N GLY A 4 -4.06 6.36 4.33
CA GLY A 4 -4.31 5.36 5.36
C GLY A 4 -4.59 5.95 6.74
N VAL A 5 -3.80 6.94 7.19
CA VAL A 5 -3.96 7.57 8.51
C VAL A 5 -5.28 8.33 8.66
N PHE A 6 -5.93 8.68 7.55
CA PHE A 6 -7.22 9.38 7.55
C PHE A 6 -8.42 8.42 7.54
N PHE A 7 -8.19 7.11 7.46
CA PHE A 7 -9.28 6.13 7.35
C PHE A 7 -9.20 4.96 8.34
N VAL A 8 -8.01 4.37 8.52
CA VAL A 8 -7.88 3.05 9.18
C VAL A 8 -8.33 2.98 10.64
N TRP A 9 -8.45 4.11 11.32
CA TRP A 9 -8.75 4.16 12.76
C TRP A 9 -10.19 3.73 13.09
N THR A 10 -11.15 4.19 12.31
CA THR A 10 -12.56 3.84 12.49
C THR A 10 -12.80 2.34 12.36
N PRO A 11 -12.47 1.67 11.24
CA PRO A 11 -12.65 0.23 11.15
C PRO A 11 -11.77 -0.54 12.15
N ALA A 12 -10.60 -0.03 12.53
CA ALA A 12 -9.77 -0.68 13.53
C ALA A 12 -10.42 -0.62 14.93
N PHE A 13 -11.02 0.50 15.31
CA PHE A 13 -11.74 0.61 16.57
C PHE A 13 -13.02 -0.24 16.57
N GLN A 14 -13.76 -0.29 15.47
CA GLN A 14 -14.95 -1.12 15.34
C GLN A 14 -14.65 -2.61 15.50
N LEU A 15 -13.49 -3.08 15.03
CA LEU A 15 -13.06 -4.49 15.07
C LEU A 15 -12.33 -4.87 16.35
N ALA A 16 -11.46 -4.00 16.85
CA ALA A 16 -10.56 -4.27 17.95
C ALA A 16 -10.88 -3.49 19.23
N GLY A 17 -11.78 -2.50 19.17
CA GLY A 17 -12.13 -1.65 20.31
C GLY A 17 -10.90 -0.98 20.92
N GLU A 18 -10.76 -1.12 22.23
CA GLU A 18 -9.64 -0.61 23.03
C GLU A 18 -8.27 -1.15 22.59
N TRP A 19 -8.27 -2.31 21.92
CA TRP A 19 -7.06 -2.98 21.43
C TRP A 19 -6.57 -2.49 20.05
N MET A 20 -7.15 -1.40 19.52
CA MET A 20 -6.72 -0.86 18.21
C MET A 20 -5.24 -0.46 18.18
N LEU A 21 -4.65 -0.07 19.33
CA LEU A 21 -3.21 0.24 19.42
C LEU A 21 -2.34 -1.04 19.34
N LEU A 22 -2.83 -2.18 19.84
CA LEU A 22 -2.16 -3.46 19.63
C LEU A 22 -2.21 -3.86 18.15
N SER A 23 -3.34 -3.62 17.48
CA SER A 23 -3.45 -3.83 16.03
C SER A 23 -2.46 -2.98 15.25
N LEU A 24 -2.26 -1.72 15.65
CA LEU A 24 -1.25 -0.84 15.08
C LEU A 24 0.17 -1.41 15.30
N ALA A 25 0.48 -1.88 16.51
CA ALA A 25 1.78 -2.45 16.82
C ALA A 25 2.08 -3.72 15.98
N ILE A 26 1.09 -4.60 15.81
CA ILE A 26 1.22 -5.79 14.96
C ILE A 26 1.45 -5.38 13.49
N ALA A 27 0.66 -4.46 12.94
CA ALA A 27 0.83 -3.95 11.58
C ALA A 27 2.22 -3.32 11.38
N ALA A 28 2.71 -2.61 12.38
CA ALA A 28 4.02 -1.99 12.41
C ALA A 28 5.17 -3.01 12.41
N VAL A 29 5.06 -4.08 13.20
CA VAL A 29 6.04 -5.18 13.17
C VAL A 29 6.10 -5.81 11.80
N VAL A 30 4.94 -6.13 11.19
CA VAL A 30 4.89 -6.70 9.84
C VAL A 30 5.49 -5.73 8.81
N ALA A 31 5.15 -4.44 8.89
CA ALA A 31 5.71 -3.44 8.00
C ALA A 31 7.24 -3.31 8.14
N THR A 32 7.75 -3.41 9.36
CA THR A 32 9.20 -3.36 9.63
C THR A 32 9.92 -4.57 9.05
N LEU A 33 9.41 -5.79 9.28
CA LEU A 33 9.98 -7.01 8.71
C LEU A 33 9.97 -6.98 7.18
N ASN A 34 8.86 -6.54 6.58
CA ASN A 34 8.74 -6.37 5.14
C ASN A 34 9.75 -5.36 4.60
N GLY A 35 9.92 -4.23 5.29
CA GLY A 35 10.90 -3.19 4.93
C GLY A 35 12.34 -3.69 4.98
N LEU A 36 12.71 -4.39 6.05
CA LEU A 36 14.05 -4.96 6.23
C LEU A 36 14.38 -6.00 5.13
N VAL A 37 13.46 -6.94 4.87
CA VAL A 37 13.66 -7.97 3.85
C VAL A 37 13.70 -7.36 2.45
N THR A 38 12.82 -6.40 2.16
CA THR A 38 12.85 -5.68 0.88
C THR A 38 14.17 -4.94 0.69
N THR A 39 14.71 -4.35 1.75
CA THR A 39 16.03 -3.70 1.75
C THR A 39 17.13 -4.70 1.42
N GLN A 40 17.15 -5.86 2.08
CA GLN A 40 18.15 -6.92 1.81
C GLN A 40 18.11 -7.38 0.34
N LEU A 41 16.92 -7.60 -0.21
CA LEU A 41 16.74 -7.97 -1.61
C LEU A 41 17.23 -6.87 -2.56
N ALA A 42 16.87 -5.62 -2.29
CA ALA A 42 17.23 -4.47 -3.13
C ALA A 42 18.72 -4.15 -3.13
N MET A 43 19.42 -4.40 -2.02
CA MET A 43 20.88 -4.21 -1.93
C MET A 43 21.65 -5.17 -2.83
N ASN A 44 21.14 -6.40 -3.02
CA ASN A 44 21.79 -7.43 -3.82
C ASN A 44 21.34 -7.40 -5.28
N GLN A 45 20.12 -6.92 -5.54
CA GLN A 45 19.53 -6.82 -6.87
C GLN A 45 18.94 -5.40 -7.06
N PRO A 46 19.79 -4.37 -7.32
CA PRO A 46 19.32 -2.99 -7.49
C PRO A 46 18.70 -2.77 -8.87
N VAL A 47 17.61 -3.49 -9.16
CA VAL A 47 16.88 -3.43 -10.44
C VAL A 47 15.48 -2.83 -10.23
N SER A 48 14.92 -2.24 -11.29
CA SER A 48 13.51 -1.81 -11.28
C SER A 48 12.58 -3.02 -11.30
N GLY A 49 11.39 -2.86 -10.68
CA GLY A 49 10.38 -3.92 -10.59
C GLY A 49 10.22 -4.52 -9.20
N GLY A 50 11.13 -4.24 -8.24
CA GLY A 50 11.00 -4.66 -6.85
C GLY A 50 10.87 -6.17 -6.67
N ILE A 51 9.96 -6.63 -5.81
CA ILE A 51 9.79 -8.06 -5.49
C ILE A 51 9.39 -8.89 -6.72
N TYR A 52 8.77 -8.29 -7.76
CA TYR A 52 8.57 -8.95 -9.05
C TYR A 52 9.88 -9.46 -9.64
N SER A 53 10.89 -8.60 -9.70
CA SER A 53 12.21 -8.96 -10.24
C SER A 53 12.96 -9.90 -9.31
N TYR A 54 12.89 -9.68 -8.00
CA TYR A 54 13.52 -10.54 -6.99
C TYR A 54 12.91 -11.95 -6.97
N GLY A 55 11.58 -12.05 -7.04
CA GLY A 55 10.88 -13.34 -7.14
C GLY A 55 11.30 -14.13 -8.38
N ARG A 56 11.44 -13.45 -9.52
CA ARG A 56 11.94 -14.10 -10.77
C ARG A 56 13.37 -14.59 -10.61
N HIS A 57 14.25 -13.80 -10.02
CA HIS A 57 15.66 -14.12 -9.85
C HIS A 57 15.87 -15.31 -8.91
N TYR A 58 15.30 -15.26 -7.70
CA TYR A 58 15.55 -16.26 -6.66
C TYR A 58 14.64 -17.48 -6.71
N ARG A 59 13.43 -17.38 -7.25
CA ARG A 59 12.40 -18.44 -7.23
C ARG A 59 11.80 -18.79 -8.58
N GLY A 60 12.17 -18.05 -9.61
CA GLY A 60 11.75 -18.33 -10.97
C GLY A 60 10.51 -17.55 -11.45
N PRO A 61 10.14 -17.77 -12.71
CA PRO A 61 9.21 -16.90 -13.43
C PRO A 61 7.80 -16.84 -12.87
N LEU A 62 7.25 -17.95 -12.36
CA LEU A 62 5.89 -17.99 -11.78
C LEU A 62 5.81 -17.14 -10.51
N VAL A 63 6.80 -17.29 -9.62
CA VAL A 63 6.82 -16.57 -8.34
C VAL A 63 6.97 -15.08 -8.59
N GLY A 64 7.86 -14.69 -9.51
CA GLY A 64 7.98 -13.30 -9.93
C GLY A 64 6.69 -12.76 -10.53
N PHE A 65 6.08 -13.50 -11.46
CA PHE A 65 4.80 -13.12 -12.04
C PHE A 65 3.72 -12.88 -10.98
N MET A 66 3.57 -13.79 -10.02
CA MET A 66 2.59 -13.66 -8.94
C MET A 66 2.87 -12.43 -8.06
N ALA A 67 4.15 -12.12 -7.79
CA ALA A 67 4.49 -10.89 -7.08
C ALA A 67 4.02 -9.64 -7.86
N GLY A 68 4.30 -9.56 -9.16
CA GLY A 68 3.84 -8.47 -10.01
C GLY A 68 2.31 -8.38 -10.09
N TRP A 69 1.64 -9.53 -10.21
CA TRP A 69 0.19 -9.66 -10.24
C TRP A 69 -0.47 -9.08 -8.98
N PHE A 70 0.01 -9.49 -7.80
CA PHE A 70 -0.45 -8.97 -6.52
C PHE A 70 -0.11 -7.49 -6.32
N PHE A 71 1.06 -7.05 -6.78
CA PHE A 71 1.43 -5.64 -6.71
C PHE A 71 0.49 -4.77 -7.55
N LEU A 72 0.25 -5.13 -8.81
CA LEU A 72 -0.64 -4.37 -9.68
C LEU A 72 -2.05 -4.30 -9.08
N THR A 73 -2.60 -5.44 -8.65
CA THR A 73 -3.93 -5.49 -8.05
C THR A 73 -4.02 -4.70 -6.76
N GLY A 74 -3.16 -4.99 -5.81
CA GLY A 74 -3.16 -4.33 -4.51
C GLY A 74 -2.96 -2.83 -4.61
N LYS A 75 -2.08 -2.37 -5.50
CA LYS A 75 -1.82 -0.94 -5.69
C LYS A 75 -2.90 -0.23 -6.50
N THR A 76 -3.56 -0.91 -7.45
CA THR A 76 -4.75 -0.34 -8.11
C THR A 76 -5.90 -0.19 -7.10
N GLY A 77 -6.11 -1.19 -6.24
CA GLY A 77 -7.02 -1.07 -5.09
C GLY A 77 -6.63 0.06 -4.14
N SER A 78 -5.31 0.24 -3.87
CA SER A 78 -4.83 1.39 -3.09
C SER A 78 -5.15 2.72 -3.75
N ALA A 79 -4.96 2.87 -5.06
CA ALA A 79 -5.27 4.11 -5.79
C ALA A 79 -6.77 4.43 -5.70
N ALA A 80 -7.62 3.42 -5.89
CA ALA A 80 -9.07 3.54 -5.73
C ALA A 80 -9.45 3.95 -4.30
N ALA A 81 -8.93 3.26 -3.28
CA ALA A 81 -9.18 3.57 -1.87
C ALA A 81 -8.76 5.01 -1.52
N ILE A 82 -7.57 5.43 -1.96
CA ILE A 82 -7.04 6.77 -1.69
C ILE A 82 -7.94 7.86 -2.30
N ALA A 83 -8.38 7.67 -3.54
CA ALA A 83 -9.27 8.61 -4.22
C ALA A 83 -10.63 8.67 -3.50
N LEU A 84 -11.16 7.52 -3.08
CA LEU A 84 -12.46 7.46 -2.39
C LEU A 84 -12.37 8.07 -1.00
N ILE A 85 -11.29 7.83 -0.24
CA ILE A 85 -11.05 8.49 1.05
C ILE A 85 -10.97 10.01 0.86
N ALA A 86 -10.21 10.52 -0.12
CA ALA A 86 -10.17 11.96 -0.40
C ALA A 86 -11.55 12.53 -0.71
N ALA A 87 -12.32 11.82 -1.52
CA ALA A 87 -13.67 12.24 -1.93
C ALA A 87 -14.66 12.24 -0.75
N THR A 88 -14.55 11.28 0.18
CA THR A 88 -15.38 11.22 1.40
C THR A 88 -15.17 12.45 2.29
N TYR A 89 -13.93 12.96 2.39
CA TYR A 89 -13.65 14.20 3.10
C TYR A 89 -14.10 15.46 2.35
N LEU A 90 -14.16 15.43 1.00
CA LEU A 90 -14.55 16.58 0.18
C LEU A 90 -16.06 16.70 0.04
N VAL A 91 -16.71 15.63 -0.40
CA VAL A 91 -18.13 15.60 -0.74
C VAL A 91 -18.68 14.20 -0.43
N PRO A 92 -19.05 13.90 0.83
CA PRO A 92 -19.47 12.56 1.27
C PRO A 92 -20.59 11.96 0.42
N ASP A 93 -21.62 12.76 0.10
CA ASP A 93 -22.82 12.33 -0.64
C ASP A 93 -22.53 11.87 -2.08
N TYR A 94 -21.45 12.34 -2.68
CA TYR A 94 -21.03 12.02 -4.07
C TYR A 94 -19.63 11.42 -4.13
N ALA A 95 -19.15 10.81 -3.05
CA ALA A 95 -17.76 10.37 -2.91
C ALA A 95 -17.30 9.49 -4.08
N ASN A 96 -18.10 8.53 -4.52
CA ASN A 96 -17.73 7.62 -5.61
C ASN A 96 -17.53 8.37 -6.95
N ILE A 97 -18.40 9.31 -7.28
CA ILE A 97 -18.32 10.10 -8.52
C ILE A 97 -17.12 11.04 -8.47
N VAL A 98 -16.92 11.72 -7.33
CA VAL A 98 -15.76 12.61 -7.11
C VAL A 98 -14.45 11.82 -7.16
N ALA A 99 -14.41 10.64 -6.56
CA ALA A 99 -13.24 9.76 -6.61
C ALA A 99 -12.92 9.33 -8.05
N ALA A 100 -13.91 8.95 -8.84
CA ALA A 100 -13.74 8.63 -10.26
C ALA A 100 -13.16 9.83 -11.05
N GLY A 101 -13.68 11.03 -10.80
CA GLY A 101 -13.16 12.28 -11.36
C GLY A 101 -11.70 12.55 -10.97
N LEU A 102 -11.36 12.38 -9.68
CA LEU A 102 -9.99 12.52 -9.19
C LEU A 102 -9.05 11.52 -9.89
N ILE A 103 -9.44 10.25 -10.02
CA ILE A 103 -8.62 9.24 -10.71
C ILE A 103 -8.43 9.64 -12.17
N ALA A 104 -9.48 10.07 -12.87
CA ALA A 104 -9.39 10.50 -14.27
C ALA A 104 -8.43 11.68 -14.45
N VAL A 105 -8.54 12.72 -13.62
CA VAL A 105 -7.67 13.90 -13.64
C VAL A 105 -6.22 13.51 -13.36
N PHE A 106 -5.97 12.72 -12.30
CA PHE A 106 -4.61 12.34 -11.94
C PHE A 106 -3.99 11.34 -12.92
N THR A 107 -4.81 10.51 -13.57
CA THR A 107 -4.33 9.67 -14.69
C THR A 107 -3.91 10.55 -15.86
N ALA A 108 -4.68 11.57 -16.22
CA ALA A 108 -4.31 12.53 -17.26
C ALA A 108 -3.03 13.31 -16.91
N VAL A 109 -2.86 13.68 -15.63
CA VAL A 109 -1.63 14.32 -15.12
C VAL A 109 -0.42 13.39 -15.28
N VAL A 110 -0.55 12.10 -14.96
CA VAL A 110 0.52 11.11 -15.15
C VAL A 110 0.86 10.94 -16.62
N ILE A 111 -0.16 10.83 -17.49
CA ILE A 111 -0.02 10.72 -18.95
C ILE A 111 0.71 11.94 -19.53
N SER A 112 0.43 13.16 -19.04
CA SER A 112 1.12 14.37 -19.50
C SER A 112 2.61 14.43 -19.12
N GLY A 113 3.10 13.43 -18.39
CA GLY A 113 4.50 13.33 -17.97
C GLY A 113 4.86 14.21 -16.79
N ILE A 114 3.89 14.87 -16.16
CA ILE A 114 4.11 15.63 -14.92
C ILE A 114 4.45 14.65 -13.81
N ARG A 115 5.65 14.79 -13.28
CA ARG A 115 6.14 13.96 -12.17
C ARG A 115 6.25 14.81 -10.92
N THR A 116 5.78 14.27 -9.80
CA THR A 116 6.05 14.90 -8.50
C THR A 116 7.56 14.91 -8.29
N THR A 117 8.15 16.08 -8.13
CA THR A 117 9.56 16.19 -7.77
C THR A 117 9.77 15.67 -6.33
N ALA A 118 10.98 15.23 -6.02
CA ALA A 118 11.32 14.82 -4.65
C ALA A 118 11.03 15.94 -3.65
N THR A 119 11.28 17.20 -4.03
CA THR A 119 11.01 18.38 -3.20
C THR A 119 9.53 18.53 -2.86
N ILE A 120 8.63 18.42 -3.84
CA ILE A 120 7.17 18.51 -3.60
C ILE A 120 6.73 17.37 -2.68
N SER A 121 7.24 16.16 -2.88
CA SER A 121 6.92 15.01 -2.02
C SER A 121 7.37 15.24 -0.57
N VAL A 122 8.55 15.81 -0.35
CA VAL A 122 9.05 16.17 0.99
C VAL A 122 8.19 17.26 1.63
N VAL A 123 7.84 18.31 0.89
CA VAL A 123 6.97 19.38 1.39
C VAL A 123 5.61 18.82 1.82
N ILE A 124 4.95 18.04 0.96
CA ILE A 124 3.67 17.39 1.29
C ILE A 124 3.81 16.52 2.54
N ALA A 125 4.82 15.66 2.60
CA ALA A 125 5.04 14.77 3.75
C ALA A 125 5.26 15.59 5.05
N THR A 126 6.04 16.67 4.99
CA THR A 126 6.30 17.54 6.14
C THR A 126 5.02 18.24 6.60
N VAL A 127 4.24 18.82 5.69
CA VAL A 127 2.94 19.44 6.01
C VAL A 127 2.01 18.44 6.68
N VAL A 128 1.90 17.22 6.15
CA VAL A 128 1.05 16.17 6.70
C VAL A 128 1.54 15.74 8.09
N ILE A 129 2.84 15.52 8.29
CA ILE A 129 3.41 15.13 9.58
C ILE A 129 3.16 16.23 10.63
N VAL A 130 3.51 17.46 10.31
CA VAL A 130 3.33 18.59 11.23
C VAL A 130 1.85 18.80 11.55
N GLY A 131 0.97 18.73 10.54
CA GLY A 131 -0.46 18.86 10.72
C GLY A 131 -1.03 17.75 11.61
N LEU A 132 -0.69 16.47 11.37
CA LEU A 132 -1.13 15.35 12.21
C LEU A 132 -0.68 15.49 13.66
N LEU A 133 0.57 15.88 13.89
CA LEU A 133 1.09 16.12 15.24
C LEU A 133 0.40 17.31 15.90
N ALA A 134 0.18 18.40 15.18
CA ALA A 134 -0.53 19.58 15.71
C ALA A 134 -1.98 19.24 16.11
N LEU A 135 -2.64 18.33 15.38
CA LEU A 135 -3.99 17.86 15.73
C LEU A 135 -3.98 16.91 16.92
N ALA A 136 -3.00 16.01 17.03
CA ALA A 136 -3.00 14.93 18.00
C ALA A 136 -2.40 15.33 19.37
N LEU A 137 -1.32 16.13 19.40
CA LEU A 137 -0.61 16.48 20.63
C LEU A 137 -1.48 17.12 21.72
N PRO A 138 -2.44 18.04 21.42
CA PRO A 138 -3.29 18.64 22.44
C PRO A 138 -4.22 17.64 23.14
N SER A 139 -4.52 16.49 22.50
CA SER A 139 -5.41 15.44 23.04
C SER A 139 -4.66 14.38 23.86
N LEU A 140 -3.32 14.35 23.88
CA LEU A 140 -2.54 13.35 24.60
C LEU A 140 -2.79 13.35 26.14
N PRO A 141 -2.95 14.49 26.83
CA PRO A 141 -3.21 14.48 28.27
C PRO A 141 -4.48 13.70 28.65
N GLN A 142 -5.45 13.58 27.74
CA GLN A 142 -6.70 12.84 27.95
C GLN A 142 -6.50 11.31 27.87
N ALA A 143 -5.38 10.85 27.36
CA ALA A 143 -5.05 9.43 27.27
C ALA A 143 -4.55 8.84 28.61
N ALA A 144 -4.31 9.67 29.62
CA ALA A 144 -3.93 9.21 30.95
C ALA A 144 -5.12 8.48 31.61
N GLY A 145 -4.93 7.19 31.93
CA GLY A 145 -5.99 6.38 32.56
C GLY A 145 -6.72 5.42 31.62
N LEU A 146 -6.26 5.25 30.39
CA LEU A 146 -6.77 4.21 29.50
C LEU A 146 -6.57 2.84 30.15
N SER A 147 -7.67 2.14 30.44
CA SER A 147 -7.68 0.77 30.92
C SER A 147 -8.48 -0.08 29.95
N SER A 148 -7.95 -1.21 29.57
CA SER A 148 -8.70 -2.19 28.78
C SER A 148 -9.51 -3.08 29.71
N GLN A 149 -10.82 -3.15 29.50
CA GLN A 149 -11.73 -3.96 30.32
C GLN A 149 -12.03 -5.32 29.68
N THR A 150 -11.63 -5.54 28.44
CA THR A 150 -11.92 -6.75 27.66
C THR A 150 -10.63 -7.45 27.24
N ALA A 151 -10.69 -8.77 27.01
CA ALA A 151 -9.58 -9.50 26.41
C ALA A 151 -9.48 -9.22 24.90
N PRO A 152 -8.27 -9.21 24.32
CA PRO A 152 -8.11 -9.05 22.87
C PRO A 152 -8.73 -10.24 22.12
N GLY A 153 -9.60 -9.93 21.15
CA GLY A 153 -10.24 -10.92 20.28
C GLY A 153 -9.54 -11.03 18.91
N LEU A 154 -10.04 -11.92 18.05
CA LEU A 154 -9.56 -12.07 16.66
C LEU A 154 -9.69 -10.79 15.83
N GLY A 155 -10.60 -9.89 16.18
CA GLY A 155 -10.74 -8.58 15.56
C GLY A 155 -9.45 -7.74 15.57
N VAL A 156 -8.56 -7.96 16.54
CA VAL A 156 -7.23 -7.31 16.60
C VAL A 156 -6.39 -7.65 15.37
N LEU A 157 -6.38 -8.91 14.92
CA LEU A 157 -5.63 -9.33 13.73
C LEU A 157 -6.26 -8.80 12.45
N THR A 158 -7.60 -8.82 12.35
CA THR A 158 -8.32 -8.22 11.22
C THR A 158 -8.03 -6.73 11.12
N ALA A 159 -8.12 -6.01 12.23
CA ALA A 159 -7.77 -4.59 12.32
C ALA A 159 -6.30 -4.33 11.93
N ALA A 160 -5.36 -5.17 12.38
CA ALA A 160 -3.96 -5.07 12.01
C ALA A 160 -3.74 -5.24 10.50
N GLY A 161 -4.45 -6.18 9.87
CA GLY A 161 -4.43 -6.38 8.42
C GLY A 161 -4.95 -5.17 7.64
N LEU A 162 -6.03 -4.53 8.11
CA LEU A 162 -6.54 -3.28 7.53
C LEU A 162 -5.60 -2.10 7.80
N MET A 163 -5.07 -1.97 9.01
CA MET A 163 -4.11 -0.91 9.38
C MET A 163 -2.80 -1.02 8.59
N PHE A 164 -2.44 -2.21 8.12
CA PHE A 164 -1.27 -2.40 7.25
C PHE A 164 -1.35 -1.55 5.98
N PHE A 165 -2.55 -1.24 5.48
CA PHE A 165 -2.74 -0.31 4.36
C PHE A 165 -2.03 1.04 4.58
N ALA A 166 -2.05 1.56 5.81
CA ALA A 166 -1.41 2.83 6.15
C ALA A 166 0.13 2.77 6.05
N PHE A 167 0.72 1.59 6.17
CA PHE A 167 2.17 1.38 6.05
C PHE A 167 2.63 1.03 4.63
N ALA A 168 1.75 0.66 3.72
CA ALA A 168 2.09 0.10 2.41
C ALA A 168 2.83 1.07 1.45
N GLY A 169 3.11 2.30 1.85
CA GLY A 169 3.75 3.33 1.02
C GLY A 169 5.22 3.03 0.64
N TYR A 170 5.99 2.35 1.50
CA TYR A 170 7.41 2.07 1.26
C TYR A 170 7.66 1.02 0.17
N ALA A 171 6.64 0.24 -0.25
CA ALA A 171 6.75 -0.68 -1.37
C ALA A 171 7.36 -0.04 -2.63
N ARG A 172 7.12 1.25 -2.82
CA ARG A 172 7.65 2.02 -3.93
C ARG A 172 9.18 2.17 -3.89
N MET A 173 9.77 2.24 -2.70
CA MET A 173 11.23 2.40 -2.56
C MET A 173 11.98 1.23 -3.20
N ALA A 174 11.43 0.01 -3.13
CA ALA A 174 12.00 -1.16 -3.78
C ALA A 174 11.97 -1.10 -5.32
N THR A 175 11.08 -0.31 -5.91
CA THR A 175 10.97 -0.17 -7.37
C THR A 175 11.89 0.92 -7.94
N LEU A 176 12.56 1.69 -7.07
CA LEU A 176 13.44 2.82 -7.44
C LEU A 176 14.94 2.46 -7.33
N GLY A 177 15.29 1.18 -7.22
CA GLY A 177 16.68 0.75 -7.00
C GLY A 177 17.69 1.28 -8.01
N GLU A 178 17.31 1.43 -9.29
CA GLU A 178 18.15 1.97 -10.36
C GLU A 178 18.32 3.52 -10.30
N GLU A 179 17.41 4.22 -9.62
CA GLU A 179 17.41 5.69 -9.57
C GLU A 179 18.20 6.23 -8.35
N VAL A 180 18.60 5.36 -7.42
CA VAL A 180 19.23 5.73 -6.15
C VAL A 180 20.75 5.64 -6.25
N ARG A 181 21.46 6.71 -5.86
CA ARG A 181 22.91 6.69 -5.67
C ARG A 181 23.27 5.86 -4.44
N ASP A 182 24.25 4.95 -4.57
CA ASP A 182 24.67 4.01 -3.51
C ASP A 182 23.49 3.29 -2.84
N PRO A 183 22.78 2.41 -3.57
CA PRO A 183 21.56 1.75 -3.07
C PRO A 183 21.79 0.97 -1.77
N ARG A 184 22.99 0.40 -1.60
CA ARG A 184 23.36 -0.42 -0.43
C ARG A 184 23.34 0.37 0.88
N ARG A 185 23.59 1.67 0.84
CA ARG A 185 23.58 2.55 2.04
C ARG A 185 22.33 3.39 2.12
N THR A 186 21.84 3.90 0.98
CA THR A 186 20.73 4.85 0.94
C THR A 186 19.39 4.18 1.18
N LEU A 187 19.11 3.01 0.56
CA LEU A 187 17.82 2.32 0.72
C LEU A 187 17.54 1.89 2.17
N PRO A 188 18.48 1.25 2.91
CA PRO A 188 18.22 0.88 4.30
C PRO A 188 17.88 2.08 5.18
N ARG A 189 18.67 3.15 5.07
CA ARG A 189 18.46 4.36 5.88
C ARG A 189 17.12 5.04 5.56
N ALA A 190 16.77 5.13 4.29
CA ALA A 190 15.52 5.74 3.86
C ALA A 190 14.29 4.92 4.31
N ILE A 191 14.32 3.59 4.16
CA ILE A 191 13.20 2.72 4.53
C ILE A 191 13.02 2.71 6.05
N VAL A 192 14.09 2.44 6.81
CA VAL A 192 14.02 2.36 8.28
C VAL A 192 13.67 3.73 8.87
N GLY A 193 14.30 4.81 8.39
CA GLY A 193 14.00 6.17 8.86
C GLY A 193 12.55 6.58 8.58
N ALA A 194 12.05 6.32 7.37
CA ALA A 194 10.67 6.61 7.02
C ALA A 194 9.68 5.80 7.87
N LEU A 195 9.94 4.50 8.08
CA LEU A 195 9.11 3.66 8.95
C LEU A 195 9.11 4.16 10.39
N ALA A 196 10.27 4.53 10.95
CA ALA A 196 10.35 5.05 12.31
C ALA A 196 9.52 6.34 12.49
N ILE A 197 9.62 7.28 11.55
CA ILE A 197 8.83 8.52 11.57
C ILE A 197 7.32 8.19 11.50
N VAL A 198 6.93 7.33 10.56
CA VAL A 198 5.52 6.94 10.40
C VAL A 198 4.97 6.26 11.65
N LEU A 199 5.75 5.38 12.27
CA LEU A 199 5.39 4.70 13.51
C LEU A 199 5.12 5.68 14.65
N VAL A 200 6.02 6.64 14.85
CA VAL A 200 5.86 7.65 15.90
C VAL A 200 4.61 8.48 15.64
N VAL A 201 4.40 8.97 14.41
CA VAL A 201 3.22 9.77 14.06
C VAL A 201 1.93 8.97 14.29
N TYR A 202 1.89 7.70 13.83
CA TYR A 202 0.70 6.87 13.99
C TYR A 202 0.45 6.50 15.46
N ALA A 203 1.48 6.24 16.25
CA ALA A 203 1.33 6.00 17.68
C ALA A 203 0.73 7.22 18.38
N VAL A 204 1.25 8.42 18.10
CA VAL A 204 0.73 9.67 18.67
C VAL A 204 -0.72 9.90 18.27
N VAL A 205 -1.06 9.74 17.00
CA VAL A 205 -2.44 9.89 16.50
C VAL A 205 -3.38 8.85 17.14
N GLY A 206 -2.96 7.58 17.18
CA GLY A 206 -3.78 6.50 17.75
C GLY A 206 -4.04 6.68 19.25
N VAL A 207 -3.01 7.07 20.01
CA VAL A 207 -3.15 7.38 21.45
C VAL A 207 -4.08 8.56 21.68
N ALA A 208 -4.03 9.60 20.84
CA ALA A 208 -4.91 10.75 20.93
C ALA A 208 -6.37 10.44 20.56
N LEU A 209 -6.60 9.51 19.61
CA LEU A 209 -7.94 9.13 19.15
C LEU A 209 -8.68 8.19 20.11
N LEU A 210 -7.96 7.27 20.75
CA LEU A 210 -8.58 6.21 21.55
C LEU A 210 -9.54 6.73 22.61
N PRO A 211 -9.20 7.71 23.49
CA PRO A 211 -10.16 8.24 24.47
C PRO A 211 -11.36 8.93 23.82
N LYS A 212 -11.18 9.55 22.66
CA LYS A 212 -12.27 10.19 21.92
C LYS A 212 -13.26 9.16 21.40
N PHE A 213 -12.76 8.05 20.85
CA PHE A 213 -13.59 6.97 20.34
C PHE A 213 -14.32 6.21 21.46
N GLN A 214 -13.68 6.05 22.62
CA GLN A 214 -14.34 5.48 23.80
C GLN A 214 -15.48 6.35 24.31
N ALA A 215 -15.33 7.68 24.23
CA ALA A 215 -16.34 8.61 24.73
C ALA A 215 -17.52 8.80 23.77
N SER A 216 -17.30 8.84 22.45
CA SER A 216 -18.29 9.28 21.47
C SER A 216 -18.49 8.33 20.28
N GLY A 217 -17.80 7.17 20.27
CA GLY A 217 -17.70 6.31 19.09
C GLY A 217 -16.73 6.84 18.04
N ALA A 218 -16.43 6.01 17.03
CA ALA A 218 -15.53 6.36 15.94
C ALA A 218 -16.32 6.88 14.74
N PRO A 219 -16.12 8.14 14.30
CA PRO A 219 -16.78 8.71 13.13
C PRO A 219 -16.15 8.17 11.83
N ASP A 220 -16.86 8.35 10.69
CA ASP A 220 -16.35 7.97 9.36
C ASP A 220 -15.09 8.75 8.97
N ALA A 221 -14.97 10.00 9.42
CA ALA A 221 -13.78 10.82 9.33
C ALA A 221 -13.02 10.85 10.68
N PRO A 222 -12.18 9.84 10.99
CA PRO A 222 -11.66 9.60 12.34
C PRO A 222 -10.90 10.78 12.95
N LEU A 223 -10.15 11.53 12.14
CA LEU A 223 -9.36 12.65 12.64
C LEU A 223 -10.20 13.89 13.02
N GLU A 224 -11.44 13.96 12.60
CA GLU A 224 -12.36 15.02 13.05
C GLU A 224 -12.66 14.92 14.56
N ALA A 225 -12.53 13.74 15.14
CA ALA A 225 -12.66 13.57 16.60
C ALA A 225 -11.56 14.32 17.40
N LEU A 226 -10.45 14.71 16.78
CA LEU A 226 -9.37 15.47 17.42
C LEU A 226 -9.62 16.98 17.42
N VAL A 227 -10.58 17.46 16.63
CA VAL A 227 -10.88 18.89 16.48
C VAL A 227 -12.32 19.17 16.84
N GLY A 228 -12.60 20.39 17.33
CA GLY A 228 -13.98 20.86 17.48
C GLY A 228 -14.64 21.09 16.13
N SER A 229 -15.96 21.12 16.09
CA SER A 229 -16.78 21.24 14.88
C SER A 229 -16.43 22.42 13.96
N GLY A 230 -15.80 23.48 14.48
CA GLY A 230 -15.35 24.64 13.67
C GLY A 230 -14.05 24.41 12.87
N ASN A 231 -13.31 23.34 13.13
CA ASN A 231 -11.99 23.10 12.53
C ASN A 231 -11.95 21.88 11.58
N ALA A 232 -13.07 21.30 11.21
CA ALA A 232 -13.17 20.16 10.27
C ALA A 232 -12.49 20.48 8.93
N VAL A 233 -12.54 21.74 8.47
CA VAL A 233 -11.87 22.19 7.23
C VAL A 233 -10.37 21.95 7.24
N LEU A 234 -9.70 22.06 8.40
CA LEU A 234 -8.25 21.79 8.51
C LEU A 234 -7.96 20.30 8.30
N VAL A 235 -8.78 19.42 8.88
CA VAL A 235 -8.66 17.97 8.73
C VAL A 235 -8.91 17.58 7.27
N THR A 236 -9.96 18.11 6.66
CA THR A 236 -10.29 17.90 5.24
C THR A 236 -9.14 18.34 4.34
N GLY A 237 -8.61 19.56 4.53
CA GLY A 237 -7.49 20.07 3.75
C GLY A 237 -6.25 19.18 3.85
N LEU A 238 -5.91 18.74 5.08
CA LEU A 238 -4.77 17.87 5.33
C LEU A 238 -4.97 16.48 4.70
N ALA A 239 -6.17 15.91 4.80
CA ALA A 239 -6.52 14.62 4.20
C ALA A 239 -6.41 14.67 2.67
N VAL A 240 -6.98 15.70 2.06
CA VAL A 240 -6.95 15.88 0.61
C VAL A 240 -5.53 16.02 0.09
N VAL A 241 -4.69 16.87 0.71
CA VAL A 241 -3.28 17.04 0.32
C VAL A 241 -2.51 15.73 0.42
N ALA A 242 -2.69 14.98 1.52
CA ALA A 242 -2.04 13.68 1.72
C ALA A 242 -2.50 12.64 0.68
N CYS A 243 -3.81 12.57 0.43
CA CYS A 243 -4.40 11.63 -0.52
C CYS A 243 -3.97 11.92 -1.95
N LEU A 244 -4.09 13.17 -2.41
CA LEU A 244 -3.76 13.52 -3.80
C LEU A 244 -2.27 13.34 -4.11
N GLY A 245 -1.37 13.70 -3.17
CA GLY A 245 0.05 13.41 -3.30
C GLY A 245 0.35 11.91 -3.40
N SER A 246 -0.35 11.10 -2.63
CA SER A 246 -0.21 9.64 -2.65
C SER A 246 -0.81 9.01 -3.91
N LEU A 247 -1.95 9.51 -4.39
CA LEU A 247 -2.63 9.05 -5.60
C LEU A 247 -1.73 9.23 -6.82
N LEU A 248 -1.17 10.43 -7.01
CA LEU A 248 -0.23 10.71 -8.09
C LEU A 248 0.98 9.76 -8.04
N ALA A 249 1.53 9.60 -6.84
CA ALA A 249 2.69 8.74 -6.62
C ALA A 249 2.41 7.27 -6.97
N ILE A 250 1.25 6.72 -6.60
CA ILE A 250 0.87 5.33 -6.86
C ILE A 250 0.58 5.12 -8.34
N LEU A 251 -0.21 5.97 -8.98
CA LEU A 251 -0.53 5.86 -10.41
C LEU A 251 0.74 5.86 -11.27
N ALA A 252 1.67 6.77 -11.00
CA ALA A 252 2.97 6.80 -11.68
C ALA A 252 3.85 5.55 -11.40
N GLY A 253 3.74 4.95 -10.21
CA GLY A 253 4.49 3.74 -9.86
C GLY A 253 3.93 2.47 -10.49
N LEU A 254 2.62 2.36 -10.60
CA LEU A 254 1.93 1.20 -11.18
C LEU A 254 2.31 0.96 -12.63
N SER A 255 2.38 2.02 -13.42
CA SER A 255 2.72 1.95 -14.85
C SER A 255 4.12 1.36 -15.10
N ARG A 256 5.08 1.62 -14.19
CA ARG A 256 6.45 1.08 -14.30
C ARG A 256 6.51 -0.43 -14.10
N THR A 257 5.81 -0.94 -13.08
CA THR A 257 5.75 -2.40 -12.84
C THR A 257 4.97 -3.10 -13.97
N GLY A 258 3.85 -2.51 -14.41
CA GLY A 258 3.10 -2.99 -15.57
C GLY A 258 3.97 -3.05 -16.84
N LEU A 259 4.76 -2.01 -17.09
CA LEU A 259 5.71 -1.96 -18.21
C LEU A 259 6.74 -3.11 -18.14
N GLN A 260 7.33 -3.36 -16.97
CA GLN A 260 8.28 -4.45 -16.78
C GLN A 260 7.64 -5.82 -17.03
N MET A 261 6.45 -6.06 -16.49
CA MET A 261 5.72 -7.30 -16.73
C MET A 261 5.34 -7.49 -18.21
N ALA A 262 4.95 -6.40 -18.90
CA ALA A 262 4.64 -6.44 -20.34
C ALA A 262 5.88 -6.71 -21.19
N ARG A 263 7.05 -6.13 -20.85
CA ARG A 263 8.33 -6.38 -21.50
C ARG A 263 8.76 -7.85 -21.37
N HIS A 264 8.51 -8.48 -20.23
CA HIS A 264 8.72 -9.91 -20.03
C HIS A 264 7.61 -10.77 -20.64
N ARG A 265 6.63 -10.14 -21.30
CA ARG A 265 5.45 -10.80 -21.89
C ARG A 265 4.59 -11.56 -20.87
N ASP A 266 4.60 -11.16 -19.59
CA ASP A 266 3.79 -11.75 -18.54
C ASP A 266 2.33 -11.22 -18.60
N ILE A 267 2.15 -10.00 -19.12
CA ILE A 267 0.84 -9.38 -19.43
C ILE A 267 0.83 -8.92 -20.91
N PRO A 268 -0.31 -8.51 -21.48
CA PRO A 268 -0.39 -8.16 -22.91
C PRO A 268 0.67 -7.16 -23.34
N GLY A 269 1.34 -7.47 -24.47
CA GLY A 269 2.42 -6.64 -25.01
C GLY A 269 2.00 -5.22 -25.40
N LEU A 270 0.71 -4.97 -25.60
CA LEU A 270 0.19 -3.61 -25.82
C LEU A 270 0.57 -2.65 -24.68
N LEU A 271 0.61 -3.16 -23.44
CA LEU A 271 0.97 -2.37 -22.25
C LEU A 271 2.46 -2.02 -22.18
N SER A 272 3.31 -2.60 -23.04
CA SER A 272 4.73 -2.26 -23.13
C SER A 272 5.03 -1.11 -24.09
N ARG A 273 4.03 -0.64 -24.85
CA ARG A 273 4.23 0.45 -25.83
C ARG A 273 4.44 1.77 -25.10
N ILE A 274 5.55 2.42 -25.43
CA ILE A 274 5.89 3.76 -24.94
C ILE A 274 5.39 4.74 -25.99
N SER A 275 4.61 5.73 -25.56
CA SER A 275 4.15 6.82 -26.42
C SER A 275 5.34 7.73 -26.77
N GLU A 276 5.48 8.08 -28.05
CA GLU A 276 6.52 9.01 -28.52
C GLU A 276 6.35 10.42 -27.95
N GLY A 277 5.09 10.87 -27.78
CA GLY A 277 4.77 12.21 -27.29
C GLY A 277 5.03 12.37 -25.80
N THR A 278 4.57 11.42 -24.98
CA THR A 278 4.61 11.52 -23.50
C THR A 278 5.78 10.77 -22.87
N LYS A 279 6.50 9.94 -23.65
CA LYS A 279 7.58 9.05 -23.22
C LYS A 279 7.19 8.12 -22.06
N GLY A 280 5.86 7.91 -21.88
CA GLY A 280 5.25 7.04 -20.86
C GLY A 280 4.53 5.84 -21.48
N PRO A 281 4.21 4.80 -20.66
CA PRO A 281 3.44 3.63 -21.10
C PRO A 281 1.93 3.93 -21.10
N LEU A 282 1.47 4.75 -22.06
CA LEU A 282 0.11 5.29 -22.15
C LEU A 282 -0.98 4.23 -21.97
N ALA A 283 -0.85 3.08 -22.63
CA ALA A 283 -1.84 2.01 -22.52
C ALA A 283 -1.93 1.43 -21.09
N ALA A 284 -0.80 1.29 -20.39
CA ALA A 284 -0.79 0.82 -19.01
C ALA A 284 -1.39 1.86 -18.06
N GLU A 285 -1.09 3.15 -18.26
CA GLU A 285 -1.61 4.24 -17.44
C GLU A 285 -3.14 4.35 -17.57
N ILE A 286 -3.67 4.31 -18.78
CA ILE A 286 -5.12 4.31 -19.04
C ILE A 286 -5.78 3.08 -18.44
N THR A 287 -5.19 1.89 -18.63
CA THR A 287 -5.76 0.63 -18.09
C THR A 287 -5.88 0.68 -16.57
N VAL A 288 -4.82 1.09 -15.87
CA VAL A 288 -4.83 1.24 -14.41
C VAL A 288 -5.87 2.26 -13.96
N GLY A 289 -5.94 3.42 -14.62
CA GLY A 289 -6.93 4.46 -14.32
C GLY A 289 -8.36 3.97 -14.49
N LEU A 290 -8.66 3.30 -15.61
CA LEU A 290 -10.00 2.75 -15.87
C LEU A 290 -10.39 1.66 -14.85
N VAL A 291 -9.49 0.74 -14.53
CA VAL A 291 -9.75 -0.29 -13.49
C VAL A 291 -10.01 0.37 -12.14
N ALA A 292 -9.22 1.37 -11.75
CA ALA A 292 -9.42 2.10 -10.50
C ALA A 292 -10.76 2.85 -10.49
N ILE A 293 -11.19 3.46 -11.61
CA ILE A 293 -12.51 4.11 -11.75
C ILE A 293 -13.64 3.08 -11.58
N VAL A 294 -13.55 1.93 -12.23
CA VAL A 294 -14.56 0.87 -12.06
C VAL A 294 -14.64 0.46 -10.60
N LEU A 295 -13.51 0.26 -9.94
CA LEU A 295 -13.46 -0.13 -8.53
C LEU A 295 -14.15 0.90 -7.62
N VAL A 296 -13.89 2.20 -7.77
CA VAL A 296 -14.55 3.22 -6.91
C VAL A 296 -16.03 3.36 -7.17
N LEU A 297 -16.50 3.09 -8.39
CA LEU A 297 -17.93 3.17 -8.73
C LEU A 297 -18.73 1.94 -8.27
N THR A 298 -18.07 0.82 -7.98
CA THR A 298 -18.74 -0.47 -7.70
C THR A 298 -18.49 -1.00 -6.29
N THR A 299 -17.61 -0.38 -5.49
CA THR A 299 -17.21 -0.90 -4.18
C THR A 299 -17.15 0.21 -3.13
N ASP A 300 -16.98 -0.18 -1.86
CA ASP A 300 -16.85 0.70 -0.72
C ASP A 300 -15.39 0.85 -0.25
N PRO A 301 -15.07 1.89 0.57
CA PRO A 301 -13.70 2.13 1.03
C PRO A 301 -13.09 0.97 1.82
N LEU A 302 -13.88 0.29 2.66
CA LEU A 302 -13.40 -0.81 3.51
C LEU A 302 -13.00 -2.02 2.66
N TRP A 303 -13.82 -2.35 1.64
CA TRP A 303 -13.51 -3.42 0.70
C TRP A 303 -12.24 -3.11 -0.11
N LEU A 304 -12.08 -1.86 -0.58
CA LEU A 304 -10.89 -1.43 -1.32
C LEU A 304 -9.61 -1.50 -0.48
N VAL A 305 -9.69 -1.11 0.79
CA VAL A 305 -8.57 -1.22 1.73
C VAL A 305 -8.25 -2.70 2.00
N GLY A 306 -9.27 -3.55 2.16
CA GLY A 306 -9.10 -4.99 2.29
C GLY A 306 -8.44 -5.64 1.07
N LEU A 307 -8.91 -5.32 -0.14
CA LEU A 307 -8.31 -5.78 -1.40
C LEU A 307 -6.85 -5.33 -1.54
N SER A 308 -6.59 -4.05 -1.22
CA SER A 308 -5.24 -3.50 -1.23
C SER A 308 -4.33 -4.22 -0.25
N SER A 309 -4.78 -4.42 1.00
CA SER A 309 -4.01 -5.11 2.04
C SER A 309 -3.72 -6.56 1.65
N THR A 310 -4.71 -7.29 1.12
CA THR A 310 -4.53 -8.66 0.62
C THR A 310 -3.45 -8.73 -0.45
N GLY A 311 -3.54 -7.88 -1.48
CA GLY A 311 -2.57 -7.87 -2.57
C GLY A 311 -1.17 -7.48 -2.12
N VAL A 312 -1.04 -6.45 -1.28
CA VAL A 312 0.26 -5.97 -0.83
C VAL A 312 0.90 -6.91 0.19
N LEU A 313 0.14 -7.51 1.11
CA LEU A 313 0.66 -8.54 2.04
C LEU A 313 1.12 -9.79 1.28
N ALA A 314 0.35 -10.26 0.28
CA ALA A 314 0.74 -11.38 -0.57
C ALA A 314 2.02 -11.07 -1.38
N TYR A 315 2.14 -9.85 -1.91
CA TYR A 315 3.36 -9.37 -2.56
C TYR A 315 4.57 -9.45 -1.62
N TYR A 316 4.45 -8.99 -0.36
CA TYR A 316 5.53 -9.07 0.61
C TYR A 316 5.81 -10.51 1.09
N ALA A 317 4.79 -11.36 1.21
CA ALA A 317 4.98 -12.78 1.50
C ALA A 317 5.90 -13.43 0.44
N ILE A 318 5.71 -13.09 -0.86
CA ILE A 318 6.63 -13.53 -1.92
C ILE A 318 8.02 -12.92 -1.76
N GLY A 319 8.14 -11.69 -1.27
CA GLY A 319 9.42 -11.08 -0.93
C GLY A 319 10.18 -11.88 0.14
N HIS A 320 9.51 -12.23 1.24
CA HIS A 320 10.07 -13.08 2.29
C HIS A 320 10.45 -14.47 1.76
N TYR A 321 9.58 -15.09 0.98
CA TYR A 321 9.86 -16.38 0.33
C TYR A 321 11.06 -16.32 -0.60
N SER A 322 11.25 -15.21 -1.31
CA SER A 322 12.41 -14.97 -2.18
C SER A 322 13.71 -14.79 -1.38
N ALA A 323 13.64 -14.06 -0.26
CA ALA A 323 14.78 -13.84 0.62
C ALA A 323 15.29 -15.15 1.27
N LEU A 324 14.42 -16.11 1.52
CA LEU A 324 14.80 -17.45 1.98
C LEU A 324 15.65 -18.24 0.97
N ALA A 325 15.61 -17.87 -0.32
CA ALA A 325 16.43 -18.49 -1.36
C ALA A 325 17.76 -17.78 -1.62
N GLN A 326 18.01 -16.63 -1.00
CA GLN A 326 19.28 -15.94 -1.15
C GLN A 326 20.44 -16.80 -0.61
N PRO A 327 21.61 -16.82 -1.26
CA PRO A 327 22.80 -17.44 -0.70
C PRO A 327 23.25 -16.75 0.58
N ALA A 328 23.94 -17.46 1.46
CA ALA A 328 24.38 -16.94 2.76
C ALA A 328 25.23 -15.65 2.63
N SER A 329 26.02 -15.53 1.56
CA SER A 329 26.85 -14.35 1.28
C SER A 329 26.06 -13.08 0.98
N GLU A 330 24.78 -13.19 0.59
CA GLU A 330 23.90 -12.08 0.28
C GLU A 330 22.98 -11.69 1.45
N ARG A 331 23.01 -12.44 2.55
CA ARG A 331 22.14 -12.23 3.70
C ARG A 331 22.87 -11.41 4.77
N PHE A 332 22.24 -10.33 5.22
CA PHE A 332 22.64 -9.65 6.46
C PHE A 332 21.62 -9.86 7.59
N LEU A 333 20.40 -10.29 7.26
CA LEU A 333 19.36 -10.60 8.25
C LEU A 333 19.42 -12.09 8.62
N PRO A 334 19.16 -12.43 9.89
CA PRO A 334 18.94 -13.81 10.32
C PRO A 334 17.77 -14.44 9.54
N VAL A 335 17.85 -15.73 9.25
CA VAL A 335 16.81 -16.50 8.52
C VAL A 335 15.44 -16.41 9.22
N ALA A 336 15.44 -16.25 10.55
CA ALA A 336 14.21 -16.06 11.32
C ALA A 336 13.38 -14.85 10.85
N VAL A 337 14.02 -13.76 10.42
CA VAL A 337 13.33 -12.54 9.97
C VAL A 337 12.41 -12.80 8.77
N PRO A 338 12.88 -13.35 7.64
CA PRO A 338 11.98 -13.66 6.52
C PRO A 338 10.99 -14.80 6.86
N VAL A 339 11.30 -15.74 7.73
CA VAL A 339 10.33 -16.77 8.16
C VAL A 339 9.19 -16.14 8.95
N ILE A 340 9.49 -15.34 9.97
CA ILE A 340 8.49 -14.66 10.79
C ILE A 340 7.64 -13.72 9.91
N GLY A 341 8.28 -12.95 9.04
CA GLY A 341 7.57 -12.04 8.14
C GLY A 341 6.63 -12.77 7.17
N LEU A 342 7.05 -13.92 6.62
CA LEU A 342 6.20 -14.76 5.77
C LEU A 342 4.96 -15.26 6.52
N VAL A 343 5.17 -15.79 7.73
CA VAL A 343 4.08 -16.30 8.59
C VAL A 343 3.12 -15.18 8.98
N LEU A 344 3.63 -14.03 9.40
CA LEU A 344 2.79 -12.90 9.79
C LEU A 344 2.04 -12.29 8.60
N CYS A 345 2.65 -12.17 7.42
CA CYS A 345 1.93 -11.76 6.21
C CYS A 345 0.79 -12.73 5.89
N GLY A 346 1.03 -14.03 5.94
CA GLY A 346 0.01 -15.05 5.73
C GLY A 346 -1.11 -14.99 6.78
N LEU A 347 -0.75 -14.82 8.04
CA LEU A 347 -1.70 -14.67 9.14
C LEU A 347 -2.60 -13.45 8.95
N LEU A 348 -2.04 -12.28 8.65
CA LEU A 348 -2.83 -11.08 8.42
C LEU A 348 -3.74 -11.23 7.20
N VAL A 349 -3.28 -11.84 6.10
CA VAL A 349 -4.15 -12.13 4.94
C VAL A 349 -5.31 -13.03 5.34
N ALA A 350 -5.05 -14.10 6.11
CA ALA A 350 -6.07 -15.06 6.53
C ALA A 350 -7.13 -14.47 7.49
N THR A 351 -6.79 -13.39 8.19
CA THR A 351 -7.69 -12.70 9.14
C THR A 351 -8.38 -11.47 8.56
N LEU A 352 -8.11 -11.10 7.30
CA LEU A 352 -8.86 -10.04 6.62
C LEU A 352 -10.34 -10.42 6.44
N PRO A 353 -11.23 -9.44 6.20
CA PRO A 353 -12.64 -9.71 5.95
C PRO A 353 -12.82 -10.78 4.86
N LEU A 354 -13.75 -11.71 5.07
CA LEU A 354 -13.95 -12.88 4.21
C LEU A 354 -14.11 -12.51 2.73
N ALA A 355 -14.81 -11.42 2.45
CA ALA A 355 -14.99 -10.93 1.07
C ALA A 355 -13.65 -10.59 0.41
N SER A 356 -12.73 -9.91 1.14
CA SER A 356 -11.39 -9.57 0.65
C SER A 356 -10.52 -10.81 0.47
N LEU A 357 -10.63 -11.79 1.38
CA LEU A 357 -9.91 -13.06 1.29
C LEU A 357 -10.37 -13.87 0.07
N LEU A 358 -11.68 -14.03 -0.12
CA LEU A 358 -12.25 -14.76 -1.27
C LEU A 358 -11.88 -14.07 -2.60
N ALA A 359 -11.97 -12.74 -2.66
CA ALA A 359 -11.53 -11.97 -3.82
C ALA A 359 -10.03 -12.19 -4.10
N GLY A 360 -9.19 -12.18 -3.07
CA GLY A 360 -7.75 -12.45 -3.17
C GLY A 360 -7.45 -13.86 -3.68
N LEU A 361 -8.16 -14.88 -3.20
CA LEU A 361 -8.02 -16.27 -3.64
C LEU A 361 -8.45 -16.45 -5.10
N ALA A 362 -9.63 -15.91 -5.47
CA ALA A 362 -10.12 -15.95 -6.85
C ALA A 362 -9.14 -15.24 -7.80
N TRP A 363 -8.61 -14.10 -7.39
CA TRP A 363 -7.64 -13.35 -8.17
C TRP A 363 -6.29 -14.07 -8.28
N SER A 364 -5.86 -14.77 -7.23
CA SER A 364 -4.68 -15.63 -7.28
C SER A 364 -4.83 -16.76 -8.29
N ALA A 365 -5.99 -17.45 -8.26
CA ALA A 365 -6.30 -18.50 -9.21
C ALA A 365 -6.34 -17.98 -10.66
N ALA A 366 -6.95 -16.79 -10.88
CA ALA A 366 -6.95 -16.13 -12.18
C ALA A 366 -5.53 -15.81 -12.67
N GLY A 367 -4.65 -15.32 -11.78
CA GLY A 367 -3.25 -15.07 -12.11
C GLY A 367 -2.48 -16.32 -12.52
N VAL A 368 -2.62 -17.41 -11.77
CA VAL A 368 -2.00 -18.69 -12.11
C VAL A 368 -2.52 -19.22 -13.45
N ALA A 369 -3.84 -19.19 -13.65
CA ALA A 369 -4.46 -19.62 -14.92
C ALA A 369 -3.94 -18.79 -16.10
N TRP A 370 -3.88 -17.47 -15.96
CA TRP A 370 -3.32 -16.57 -16.97
C TRP A 370 -1.86 -16.93 -17.31
N PHE A 371 -1.03 -17.13 -16.30
CA PHE A 371 0.38 -17.47 -16.48
C PHE A 371 0.56 -18.80 -17.22
N VAL A 372 -0.21 -19.83 -16.86
CA VAL A 372 -0.16 -21.15 -17.52
C VAL A 372 -0.63 -21.05 -18.96
N PHE A 373 -1.75 -20.36 -19.21
CA PHE A 373 -2.30 -20.18 -20.55
C PHE A 373 -1.32 -19.46 -21.48
N THR A 374 -0.75 -18.34 -21.05
CA THR A 374 0.18 -17.56 -21.86
C THR A 374 1.48 -18.29 -22.15
N ARG A 375 1.93 -19.19 -21.29
CA ARG A 375 3.12 -20.03 -21.53
C ARG A 375 2.87 -21.22 -22.43
N ARG A 376 1.70 -21.85 -22.36
CA ARG A 376 1.33 -22.94 -23.27
C ARG A 376 1.30 -22.46 -24.72
N GLY A 377 0.67 -21.30 -24.98
CA GLY A 377 0.65 -20.72 -26.33
C GLY A 377 2.05 -20.42 -26.91
N ARG A 378 3.03 -20.06 -26.06
CA ARG A 378 4.42 -19.81 -26.51
C ARG A 378 5.18 -21.08 -26.87
N ARG A 379 4.95 -22.18 -26.19
CA ARG A 379 5.61 -23.48 -26.52
C ARG A 379 5.10 -24.04 -27.84
N GLN A 380 3.83 -23.85 -28.15
CA GLN A 380 3.26 -24.30 -29.43
C GLN A 380 3.85 -23.53 -30.63
N VAL A 381 3.97 -22.18 -30.53
CA VAL A 381 4.55 -21.37 -31.60
C VAL A 381 6.05 -21.67 -31.82
N SER A 382 6.79 -22.04 -30.77
CA SER A 382 8.23 -22.40 -30.92
C SER A 382 8.47 -23.85 -31.38
N SER A 383 7.44 -24.67 -31.47
CA SER A 383 7.52 -26.04 -32.00
C SER A 383 7.08 -26.15 -33.48
N GLU A 384 6.56 -25.06 -34.06
CA GLU A 384 6.15 -24.97 -35.46
C GLU A 384 7.20 -24.31 -36.36
N PHE A 385 8.38 -23.93 -35.80
CA PHE A 385 9.56 -23.44 -36.48
C PHE A 385 10.80 -24.31 -36.13
#